data_068e056bd723b18267109576afedaec7
#
_entry.id   068e056bd723b18267109576afedaec7
#
_cell.length_a   1.000
_cell.length_b   1.000
_cell.length_c   1.000
_cell.angle_alpha   90.00
_cell.angle_beta   90.00
_cell.angle_gamma   90.00
#
_symmetry.space_group_name_H-M   'P 1'
#
loop_
_entity.id
_entity.type
_entity.pdbx_description
1 polymer ?
#
loop_
_entity_poly.entity_id
_entity_poly.type
_entity_poly.pdbx_seq_one_letter_code
_entity_poly.pdbx_strand_id
1 'polypeptide(L)'
;KDTGRTQVFDARPPFALIKTLDTGPITNHVNFAHNANGTFAYITVGGLNEVKVFRTSDFTQVATIPVGQLPHGVWPSGDGTRVYVGLENADQMTAINTLTNTVIATVPIGQGAQAVVYVPDAVPNGVETLGLLPLALAGEVAHLTLVAASQGVLGAGKPPTSVSLFDQGLVQVLEAAVTGLEPSRPYVLALSHRADGGGVLEPLSAFRTNPAGAAIVNAVGPIRQLLRAEDRVQRRYLVIMSGTPAQLGAIVQIQAPL
;
A
#
# COMPACT_ATOMS: atom_id res chain seq x y z
N LYS A 1 -7.11 11.88 8.73
CA LYS A 1 -7.13 10.39 8.78
C LYS A 1 -7.73 9.88 10.09
N ASP A 2 -7.21 10.34 11.20
CA ASP A 2 -7.50 9.75 12.52
C ASP A 2 -8.80 10.26 13.16
N THR A 3 -9.30 11.42 12.75
CA THR A 3 -10.54 12.01 13.29
C THR A 3 -11.79 11.58 12.53
N GLY A 4 -11.65 10.93 11.39
CA GLY A 4 -12.77 10.57 10.51
C GLY A 4 -13.51 11.77 9.93
N ARG A 5 -12.82 12.91 9.79
CA ARG A 5 -13.42 14.18 9.35
C ARG A 5 -12.65 14.81 8.21
N THR A 6 -13.38 15.52 7.36
CA THR A 6 -12.84 16.39 6.31
C THR A 6 -13.25 17.82 6.59
N GLN A 7 -12.31 18.74 6.55
CA GLN A 7 -12.56 20.15 6.80
C GLN A 7 -12.46 20.97 5.51
N VAL A 8 -13.38 21.92 5.37
CA VAL A 8 -13.42 22.87 4.26
C VAL A 8 -13.08 24.25 4.79
N PHE A 9 -12.11 24.89 4.17
CA PHE A 9 -11.66 26.24 4.52
C PHE A 9 -11.84 27.19 3.34
N ASP A 10 -12.02 28.48 3.62
CA ASP A 10 -11.89 29.52 2.60
C ASP A 10 -10.42 29.54 2.14
N ALA A 11 -10.21 29.57 0.82
CA ALA A 11 -8.88 29.63 0.25
C ALA A 11 -8.21 31.01 0.36
N ARG A 12 -8.96 32.00 0.82
CA ARG A 12 -8.49 33.40 1.03
C ARG A 12 -8.19 33.64 2.52
N PRO A 13 -7.16 34.40 2.86
CA PRO A 13 -6.92 34.80 4.24
C PRO A 13 -8.15 35.44 4.90
N PRO A 14 -8.45 35.14 6.16
CA PRO A 14 -7.68 34.37 7.14
C PRO A 14 -7.89 32.84 7.10
N PHE A 15 -8.31 32.26 5.98
CA PHE A 15 -8.53 30.83 5.81
C PHE A 15 -9.56 30.26 6.80
N ALA A 16 -10.68 30.95 6.92
CA ALA A 16 -11.73 30.60 7.87
C ALA A 16 -12.28 29.19 7.60
N LEU A 17 -12.52 28.43 8.67
CA LEU A 17 -13.21 27.15 8.59
C LEU A 17 -14.67 27.39 8.16
N ILE A 18 -15.07 26.82 7.02
CA ILE A 18 -16.44 26.91 6.48
C ILE A 18 -17.29 25.76 7.00
N LYS A 19 -16.77 24.54 6.94
CA LYS A 19 -17.55 23.33 7.26
C LYS A 19 -16.63 22.21 7.73
N THR A 20 -17.15 21.38 8.64
CA THR A 20 -16.59 20.07 8.96
C THR A 20 -17.58 19.00 8.52
N LEU A 21 -17.09 18.02 7.76
CA LEU A 21 -17.85 16.88 7.24
C LEU A 21 -17.44 15.63 8.01
N ASP A 22 -18.41 14.87 8.50
CA ASP A 22 -18.15 13.55 9.09
C ASP A 22 -18.01 12.54 7.97
N THR A 23 -16.77 12.14 7.67
CA THR A 23 -16.46 11.26 6.54
C THR A 23 -16.27 9.82 6.99
N GLY A 24 -15.66 9.57 8.11
CA GLY A 24 -15.46 8.21 8.64
C GLY A 24 -14.00 7.86 8.88
N PRO A 25 -13.73 6.70 9.51
CA PRO A 25 -12.38 6.29 9.88
C PRO A 25 -11.51 6.08 8.64
N ILE A 26 -10.25 6.43 8.76
CA ILE A 26 -9.25 6.33 7.69
C ILE A 26 -9.72 7.09 6.43
N THR A 27 -10.21 8.32 6.62
CA THR A 27 -10.41 9.24 5.48
C THR A 27 -9.05 9.55 4.86
N ASN A 28 -8.88 9.25 3.58
CA ASN A 28 -7.58 9.32 2.91
C ASN A 28 -7.46 10.56 2.02
N HIS A 29 -7.98 10.48 0.81
CA HIS A 29 -7.82 11.54 -0.20
C HIS A 29 -9.16 12.15 -0.58
N VAL A 30 -9.08 13.39 -1.09
CA VAL A 30 -10.18 14.10 -1.73
C VAL A 30 -9.73 14.62 -3.07
N ASN A 31 -10.61 14.50 -4.08
CA ASN A 31 -10.44 15.17 -5.36
C ASN A 31 -11.82 15.58 -5.90
N PHE A 32 -11.82 16.41 -6.94
CA PHE A 32 -13.04 17.04 -7.44
C PHE A 32 -13.31 16.65 -8.89
N ALA A 33 -14.55 16.23 -9.16
CA ALA A 33 -15.02 16.05 -10.53
C ALA A 33 -16.07 17.12 -10.84
N HIS A 34 -15.97 17.70 -12.03
CA HIS A 34 -16.95 18.64 -12.57
C HIS A 34 -17.64 17.98 -13.79
N ASN A 35 -18.94 17.83 -13.72
CA ASN A 35 -19.76 17.24 -14.78
C ASN A 35 -21.05 18.04 -15.00
N ALA A 36 -21.94 17.56 -15.85
CA ALA A 36 -23.22 18.23 -16.17
C ALA A 36 -24.11 18.51 -14.94
N ASN A 37 -23.95 17.74 -13.85
CA ASN A 37 -24.74 17.89 -12.62
C ASN A 37 -24.09 18.85 -11.61
N GLY A 38 -22.89 19.38 -11.88
CA GLY A 38 -22.16 20.29 -11.01
C GLY A 38 -20.77 19.80 -10.61
N THR A 39 -20.25 20.39 -9.54
CA THR A 39 -18.94 20.01 -8.99
C THR A 39 -19.12 19.23 -7.69
N PHE A 40 -18.43 18.09 -7.60
CA PHE A 40 -18.52 17.17 -6.49
C PHE A 40 -17.13 16.81 -5.95
N ALA A 41 -17.04 16.73 -4.62
CA ALA A 41 -15.88 16.20 -3.93
C ALA A 41 -16.05 14.69 -3.71
N TYR A 42 -15.11 13.91 -4.22
CA TYR A 42 -15.02 12.47 -4.01
C TYR A 42 -13.98 12.22 -2.92
N ILE A 43 -14.41 11.64 -1.81
CA ILE A 43 -13.58 11.43 -0.62
C ILE A 43 -13.48 9.94 -0.35
N THR A 44 -12.26 9.41 -0.37
CA THR A 44 -12.02 8.00 -0.05
C THR A 44 -12.00 7.78 1.45
N VAL A 45 -12.75 6.78 1.92
CA VAL A 45 -12.89 6.40 3.32
C VAL A 45 -12.43 4.96 3.49
N GLY A 46 -11.14 4.79 3.74
CA GLY A 46 -10.47 3.49 3.77
C GLY A 46 -11.04 2.52 4.79
N GLY A 47 -11.40 3.00 5.99
CA GLY A 47 -11.93 2.14 7.04
C GLY A 47 -13.36 1.64 6.80
N LEU A 48 -14.07 2.20 5.82
CA LEU A 48 -15.42 1.78 5.43
C LEU A 48 -15.48 1.14 4.05
N ASN A 49 -14.35 1.09 3.33
CA ASN A 49 -14.26 0.57 1.96
C ASN A 49 -15.23 1.29 1.00
N GLU A 50 -15.33 2.61 1.13
CA GLU A 50 -16.28 3.41 0.36
C GLU A 50 -15.70 4.75 -0.11
N VAL A 51 -16.36 5.35 -1.08
CA VAL A 51 -16.15 6.74 -1.50
C VAL A 51 -17.41 7.52 -1.16
N LYS A 52 -17.27 8.59 -0.40
CA LYS A 52 -18.35 9.55 -0.13
C LYS A 52 -18.30 10.71 -1.12
N VAL A 53 -19.45 11.10 -1.62
CA VAL A 53 -19.57 12.17 -2.62
C VAL A 53 -20.36 13.33 -2.01
N PHE A 54 -19.74 14.51 -2.04
CA PHE A 54 -20.35 15.73 -1.53
C PHE A 54 -20.48 16.77 -2.64
N ARG A 55 -21.65 17.41 -2.72
CA ARG A 55 -21.82 18.55 -3.62
C ARG A 55 -21.08 19.76 -3.04
N THR A 56 -20.26 20.42 -3.85
CA THR A 56 -19.40 21.51 -3.35
C THR A 56 -20.15 22.82 -3.07
N SER A 57 -21.34 23.02 -3.66
CA SER A 57 -22.11 24.26 -3.49
C SER A 57 -22.77 24.39 -2.12
N ASP A 58 -23.09 23.27 -1.46
CA ASP A 58 -23.83 23.25 -0.19
C ASP A 58 -23.26 22.22 0.81
N PHE A 59 -22.24 21.48 0.41
CA PHE A 59 -21.59 20.41 1.19
C PHE A 59 -22.53 19.26 1.57
N THR A 60 -23.63 19.09 0.84
CA THR A 60 -24.54 17.96 1.04
C THR A 60 -23.91 16.67 0.52
N GLN A 61 -23.94 15.61 1.33
CA GLN A 61 -23.57 14.28 0.87
C GLN A 61 -24.64 13.75 -0.09
N VAL A 62 -24.25 13.45 -1.32
CA VAL A 62 -25.18 13.01 -2.39
C VAL A 62 -25.06 11.51 -2.70
N ALA A 63 -23.95 10.89 -2.35
CA ALA A 63 -23.76 9.45 -2.54
C ALA A 63 -22.77 8.85 -1.54
N THR A 64 -22.92 7.56 -1.30
CA THR A 64 -21.93 6.65 -0.72
C THR A 64 -21.77 5.50 -1.68
N ILE A 65 -20.56 5.29 -2.16
CA ILE A 65 -20.25 4.30 -3.20
C ILE A 65 -19.36 3.22 -2.58
N PRO A 66 -19.87 2.01 -2.34
CA PRO A 66 -19.02 0.89 -1.94
C PRO A 66 -17.99 0.57 -3.02
N VAL A 67 -16.74 0.37 -2.60
CA VAL A 67 -15.62 0.01 -3.45
C VAL A 67 -14.85 -1.16 -2.81
N GLY A 68 -13.69 -1.51 -3.34
CA GLY A 68 -12.85 -2.55 -2.72
C GLY A 68 -12.08 -2.07 -1.50
N GLN A 69 -11.20 -2.92 -0.99
CA GLN A 69 -10.52 -2.74 0.29
C GLN A 69 -9.56 -1.54 0.29
N LEU A 70 -9.68 -0.74 1.33
CA LEU A 70 -8.85 0.43 1.64
C LEU A 70 -8.69 1.39 0.46
N PRO A 71 -9.78 2.04 -0.02
CA PRO A 71 -9.66 3.07 -1.04
C PRO A 71 -8.78 4.21 -0.54
N HIS A 72 -7.80 4.62 -1.37
CA HIS A 72 -6.81 5.62 -0.99
C HIS A 72 -6.75 6.75 -2.03
N GLY A 73 -5.88 6.66 -3.03
CA GLY A 73 -5.77 7.67 -4.09
C GLY A 73 -7.05 7.81 -4.91
N VAL A 74 -7.42 9.04 -5.25
CA VAL A 74 -8.60 9.35 -6.06
C VAL A 74 -8.27 10.44 -7.07
N TRP A 75 -8.66 10.25 -8.36
CA TRP A 75 -8.41 11.23 -9.40
C TRP A 75 -9.52 11.22 -10.47
N PRO A 76 -10.02 12.40 -10.90
CA PRO A 76 -11.02 12.50 -11.94
C PRO A 76 -10.41 12.35 -13.34
N SER A 77 -11.21 11.91 -14.31
CA SER A 77 -10.90 12.06 -15.74
C SER A 77 -10.93 13.53 -16.15
N GLY A 78 -10.26 13.84 -17.26
CA GLY A 78 -10.19 15.23 -17.76
C GLY A 78 -11.56 15.83 -18.11
N ASP A 79 -12.51 14.99 -18.52
CA ASP A 79 -13.89 15.40 -18.83
C ASP A 79 -14.84 15.36 -17.61
N GLY A 80 -14.34 14.96 -16.44
CA GLY A 80 -15.09 14.87 -15.20
C GLY A 80 -16.17 13.77 -15.17
N THR A 81 -16.29 12.94 -16.21
CA THR A 81 -17.32 11.88 -16.26
C THR A 81 -16.98 10.63 -15.48
N ARG A 82 -15.71 10.50 -15.07
CA ARG A 82 -15.20 9.37 -14.28
C ARG A 82 -14.32 9.84 -13.13
N VAL A 83 -14.25 8.98 -12.12
CA VAL A 83 -13.27 9.09 -11.03
C VAL A 83 -12.62 7.72 -10.86
N TYR A 84 -11.29 7.72 -10.78
CA TYR A 84 -10.48 6.52 -10.57
C TYR A 84 -10.02 6.47 -9.12
N VAL A 85 -10.12 5.30 -8.51
CA VAL A 85 -9.82 5.07 -7.09
C VAL A 85 -8.87 3.90 -6.96
N GLY A 86 -7.70 4.12 -6.38
CA GLY A 86 -6.76 3.07 -6.02
C GLY A 86 -7.23 2.33 -4.75
N LEU A 87 -7.20 1.01 -4.79
CA LEU A 87 -7.58 0.13 -3.68
C LEU A 87 -6.31 -0.49 -3.11
N GLU A 88 -5.79 0.11 -2.03
CA GLU A 88 -4.46 -0.18 -1.50
C GLU A 88 -4.30 -1.65 -1.07
N ASN A 89 -5.33 -2.24 -0.45
CA ASN A 89 -5.25 -3.62 0.04
C ASN A 89 -5.90 -4.65 -0.91
N ALA A 90 -6.32 -4.24 -2.09
CA ALA A 90 -6.90 -5.15 -3.08
C ALA A 90 -6.07 -5.24 -4.37
N ASP A 91 -4.98 -4.46 -4.48
CA ASP A 91 -4.14 -4.38 -5.68
C ASP A 91 -4.96 -4.11 -6.95
N GLN A 92 -5.95 -3.24 -6.82
CA GLN A 92 -6.94 -2.93 -7.86
C GLN A 92 -7.16 -1.43 -7.97
N MET A 93 -7.71 -1.03 -9.10
CA MET A 93 -8.26 0.29 -9.33
C MET A 93 -9.72 0.17 -9.74
N THR A 94 -10.57 1.00 -9.13
CA THR A 94 -11.99 1.10 -9.47
C THR A 94 -12.26 2.38 -10.24
N ALA A 95 -13.03 2.29 -11.32
CA ALA A 95 -13.57 3.41 -12.05
C ALA A 95 -15.04 3.64 -11.67
N ILE A 96 -15.38 4.88 -11.33
CA ILE A 96 -16.71 5.33 -10.94
C ILE A 96 -17.24 6.27 -12.02
N ASN A 97 -18.46 6.05 -12.47
CA ASN A 97 -19.20 7.01 -13.30
C ASN A 97 -19.75 8.13 -12.40
N THR A 98 -19.38 9.37 -12.68
CA THR A 98 -19.73 10.52 -11.83
C THR A 98 -21.17 11.03 -12.06
N LEU A 99 -21.78 10.70 -13.19
CA LEU A 99 -23.17 11.09 -13.47
C LEU A 99 -24.17 10.22 -12.70
N THR A 100 -23.82 8.96 -12.47
CA THR A 100 -24.67 7.98 -11.78
C THR A 100 -24.17 7.62 -10.38
N ASN A 101 -22.93 7.99 -10.04
CA ASN A 101 -22.24 7.59 -8.82
C ASN A 101 -22.20 6.06 -8.63
N THR A 102 -21.90 5.34 -9.70
CA THR A 102 -21.81 3.87 -9.69
C THR A 102 -20.45 3.39 -10.17
N VAL A 103 -19.98 2.30 -9.60
CA VAL A 103 -18.79 1.58 -10.09
C VAL A 103 -19.10 1.00 -11.47
N ILE A 104 -18.23 1.28 -12.44
CA ILE A 104 -18.36 0.79 -13.83
C ILE A 104 -17.29 -0.23 -14.22
N ALA A 105 -16.17 -0.23 -13.52
CA ALA A 105 -15.09 -1.20 -13.72
C ALA A 105 -14.23 -1.31 -12.48
N THR A 106 -13.66 -2.48 -12.27
CA THR A 106 -12.57 -2.73 -11.33
C THR A 106 -11.53 -3.57 -12.06
N VAL A 107 -10.29 -3.10 -12.07
CA VAL A 107 -9.19 -3.73 -12.81
C VAL A 107 -8.03 -4.01 -11.88
N PRO A 108 -7.31 -5.13 -12.04
CA PRO A 108 -6.08 -5.37 -11.33
C PRO A 108 -5.01 -4.39 -11.79
N ILE A 109 -4.23 -3.90 -10.85
CA ILE A 109 -3.10 -3.00 -11.08
C ILE A 109 -1.92 -3.46 -10.24
N GLY A 110 -0.89 -2.61 -10.12
CA GLY A 110 0.21 -2.85 -9.16
C GLY A 110 -0.27 -2.67 -7.73
N GLN A 111 0.61 -2.95 -6.81
CA GLN A 111 0.33 -3.10 -5.41
C GLN A 111 0.29 -1.81 -4.65
N GLY A 112 -0.47 -1.85 -3.55
CA GLY A 112 -0.52 -0.79 -2.58
C GLY A 112 -0.87 0.56 -3.22
N ALA A 113 -1.89 0.62 -4.06
CA ALA A 113 -2.27 1.78 -4.86
C ALA A 113 -2.66 2.98 -3.98
N GLN A 114 -1.68 3.66 -3.42
CA GLN A 114 -1.87 4.83 -2.54
C GLN A 114 -2.13 6.13 -3.29
N ALA A 115 -1.64 6.25 -4.52
CA ALA A 115 -1.81 7.42 -5.35
C ALA A 115 -2.27 7.03 -6.76
N VAL A 116 -3.14 7.86 -7.32
CA VAL A 116 -3.63 7.74 -8.70
C VAL A 116 -3.56 9.12 -9.33
N VAL A 117 -3.17 9.19 -10.59
CA VAL A 117 -3.23 10.39 -11.41
C VAL A 117 -3.78 10.03 -12.79
N TYR A 118 -4.66 10.87 -13.32
CA TYR A 118 -5.10 10.80 -14.69
C TYR A 118 -4.40 11.89 -15.52
N VAL A 119 -3.76 11.48 -16.58
CA VAL A 119 -3.10 12.42 -17.52
C VAL A 119 -3.81 12.29 -18.87
N PRO A 120 -4.56 13.31 -19.30
CA PRO A 120 -5.24 13.26 -20.59
C PRO A 120 -4.19 13.24 -21.71
N ASP A 121 -4.48 12.50 -22.77
CA ASP A 121 -3.66 12.41 -23.97
C ASP A 121 -2.20 11.97 -23.73
N ALA A 122 -1.94 11.34 -22.60
CA ALA A 122 -0.60 10.85 -22.25
C ALA A 122 -0.15 9.71 -23.17
N VAL A 123 -1.12 8.98 -23.74
CA VAL A 123 -0.87 7.94 -24.73
C VAL A 123 -1.44 8.43 -26.05
N PRO A 124 -0.62 8.57 -27.11
CA PRO A 124 -1.10 8.92 -28.43
C PRO A 124 -2.16 7.93 -28.92
N ASN A 125 -3.09 8.40 -29.73
CA ASN A 125 -4.12 7.53 -30.33
C ASN A 125 -3.48 6.46 -31.21
N GLY A 126 -3.81 5.18 -30.98
CA GLY A 126 -3.42 4.09 -31.87
C GLY A 126 -2.79 2.89 -31.17
N VAL A 127 -1.85 2.26 -31.85
CA VAL A 127 -1.19 1.00 -31.45
C VAL A 127 -0.20 1.14 -30.27
N GLU A 128 0.05 2.32 -29.82
CA GLU A 128 1.01 2.65 -28.76
C GLU A 128 0.65 2.02 -27.41
N THR A 129 -0.60 1.66 -27.22
CA THR A 129 -1.04 0.90 -26.04
C THR A 129 -0.64 -0.56 -26.09
N LEU A 130 -0.23 -1.09 -27.23
CA LEU A 130 0.15 -2.50 -27.39
C LEU A 130 1.45 -2.85 -26.63
N GLY A 131 2.30 -1.85 -26.36
CA GLY A 131 3.51 -2.01 -25.58
C GLY A 131 3.35 -1.71 -24.09
N LEU A 132 2.17 -1.23 -23.67
CA LEU A 132 1.88 -0.96 -22.26
C LEU A 132 1.46 -2.26 -21.57
N LEU A 133 2.44 -2.99 -21.09
CA LEU A 133 2.17 -4.07 -20.15
C LEU A 133 1.88 -3.43 -18.79
N PRO A 134 0.75 -3.74 -18.15
CA PRO A 134 0.53 -3.36 -16.76
C PRO A 134 1.69 -3.88 -15.92
N LEU A 135 2.39 -3.01 -15.21
CA LEU A 135 3.49 -3.40 -14.33
C LEU A 135 3.04 -4.47 -13.33
N ALA A 136 1.78 -4.44 -12.92
CA ALA A 136 1.16 -5.44 -12.06
C ALA A 136 1.09 -6.84 -12.66
N LEU A 137 1.03 -6.97 -13.98
CA LEU A 137 1.02 -8.26 -14.68
C LEU A 137 2.44 -8.75 -15.03
N ALA A 138 3.43 -7.87 -14.97
CA ALA A 138 4.82 -8.21 -15.24
C ALA A 138 5.48 -8.97 -14.08
N GLY A 139 4.90 -8.91 -12.88
CA GLY A 139 5.47 -9.54 -11.70
C GLY A 139 4.45 -10.22 -10.81
N GLU A 140 4.69 -11.48 -10.50
CA GLU A 140 3.95 -12.13 -9.43
C GLU A 140 4.31 -11.50 -8.09
N VAL A 141 3.32 -11.28 -7.24
CA VAL A 141 3.50 -10.95 -5.84
C VAL A 141 3.80 -12.22 -5.06
N ALA A 142 4.75 -12.15 -4.16
CA ALA A 142 4.95 -13.20 -3.18
C ALA A 142 4.71 -12.62 -1.78
N HIS A 143 3.88 -13.30 -1.02
CA HIS A 143 3.65 -12.99 0.39
C HIS A 143 4.39 -14.01 1.25
N LEU A 144 5.16 -13.51 2.22
CA LEU A 144 5.93 -14.32 3.15
C LEU A 144 5.59 -13.88 4.58
N THR A 145 5.83 -14.78 5.51
CA THR A 145 5.59 -14.51 6.93
C THR A 145 6.88 -14.79 7.70
N LEU A 146 7.24 -13.89 8.64
CA LEU A 146 8.30 -14.17 9.60
C LEU A 146 7.68 -14.40 10.97
N VAL A 147 8.21 -15.39 11.66
CA VAL A 147 7.78 -15.81 12.99
C VAL A 147 8.94 -15.72 13.98
N ALA A 148 8.63 -15.69 15.27
CA ALA A 148 9.67 -15.65 16.30
C ALA A 148 10.62 -16.85 16.19
N ALA A 149 11.93 -16.60 16.18
CA ALA A 149 12.96 -17.61 16.01
C ALA A 149 12.92 -18.72 17.10
N SER A 150 12.45 -18.38 18.30
CA SER A 150 12.33 -19.31 19.42
C SER A 150 11.14 -20.28 19.30
N GLN A 151 10.24 -20.07 18.35
CA GLN A 151 8.99 -20.84 18.29
C GLN A 151 8.84 -21.68 17.02
N GLY A 152 9.56 -21.38 15.94
CA GLY A 152 9.51 -22.15 14.67
C GLY A 152 8.10 -22.29 14.02
N VAL A 153 7.07 -21.86 14.75
CA VAL A 153 5.65 -21.94 14.39
C VAL A 153 4.98 -20.63 14.83
N LEU A 154 3.95 -20.21 14.15
CA LEU A 154 3.09 -19.08 14.52
C LEU A 154 2.63 -19.23 16.00
N GLY A 155 3.32 -18.54 16.90
CA GLY A 155 2.97 -18.55 18.32
C GLY A 155 1.68 -17.79 18.57
N ALA A 156 0.81 -18.35 19.40
CA ALA A 156 -0.40 -17.68 19.84
C ALA A 156 -0.06 -16.36 20.55
N GLY A 157 -0.50 -15.22 20.01
CA GLY A 157 -0.54 -13.96 20.73
C GLY A 157 0.17 -12.74 20.12
N LYS A 158 1.05 -12.89 19.14
CA LYS A 158 1.63 -11.74 18.44
C LYS A 158 1.39 -11.86 16.94
N PRO A 159 0.92 -10.79 16.27
CA PRO A 159 0.76 -10.82 14.83
C PRO A 159 2.12 -11.07 14.19
N PRO A 160 2.20 -11.96 13.17
CA PRO A 160 3.45 -12.21 12.46
C PRO A 160 3.87 -10.99 11.65
N THR A 161 5.17 -10.85 11.40
CA THR A 161 5.68 -9.93 10.40
C THR A 161 5.26 -10.42 9.02
N SER A 162 4.55 -9.60 8.27
CA SER A 162 4.19 -9.88 6.88
C SER A 162 5.17 -9.21 5.93
N VAL A 163 5.55 -9.92 4.87
CA VAL A 163 6.46 -9.44 3.84
C VAL A 163 5.82 -9.62 2.48
N SER A 164 5.81 -8.57 1.70
CA SER A 164 5.39 -8.58 0.30
C SER A 164 6.59 -8.35 -0.60
N LEU A 165 6.71 -9.15 -1.64
CA LEU A 165 7.74 -9.05 -2.67
C LEU A 165 7.11 -8.71 -4.00
N PHE A 166 7.62 -7.67 -4.62
CA PHE A 166 7.13 -7.11 -5.88
C PHE A 166 8.19 -7.20 -6.96
N ASP A 167 7.86 -7.79 -8.07
CA ASP A 167 8.70 -7.70 -9.26
C ASP A 167 8.31 -6.48 -10.08
N GLN A 168 9.25 -5.56 -10.28
CA GLN A 168 9.06 -4.37 -11.10
C GLN A 168 9.89 -4.44 -12.41
N GLY A 169 10.15 -5.63 -12.87
CA GLY A 169 10.88 -5.90 -14.10
C GLY A 169 12.40 -5.85 -13.92
N LEU A 170 12.98 -4.67 -13.71
CA LEU A 170 14.43 -4.52 -13.52
C LEU A 170 14.90 -4.75 -12.09
N VAL A 171 14.01 -4.55 -11.12
CA VAL A 171 14.29 -4.70 -9.69
C VAL A 171 13.14 -5.40 -8.99
N GLN A 172 13.43 -6.05 -7.86
CA GLN A 172 12.42 -6.48 -6.90
C GLN A 172 12.39 -5.52 -5.74
N VAL A 173 11.19 -5.22 -5.27
CA VAL A 173 10.95 -4.44 -4.05
C VAL A 173 10.39 -5.36 -2.99
N LEU A 174 10.97 -5.30 -1.80
CA LEU A 174 10.46 -5.95 -0.60
C LEU A 174 9.89 -4.89 0.33
N GLU A 175 8.67 -5.10 0.79
CA GLU A 175 8.07 -4.33 1.87
C GLU A 175 7.69 -5.27 3.02
N ALA A 176 8.15 -4.95 4.24
CA ALA A 176 7.85 -5.72 5.42
C ALA A 176 7.09 -4.87 6.45
N ALA A 177 5.90 -5.32 6.82
CA ALA A 177 5.17 -4.81 7.98
C ALA A 177 5.63 -5.61 9.22
N VAL A 178 6.70 -5.10 9.83
CA VAL A 178 7.35 -5.75 10.97
C VAL A 178 6.55 -5.51 12.24
N THR A 179 6.33 -6.58 13.01
CA THR A 179 5.61 -6.55 14.28
C THR A 179 6.24 -7.48 15.32
N GLY A 180 5.83 -7.35 16.57
CA GLY A 180 6.17 -8.30 17.63
C GLY A 180 7.59 -8.21 18.16
N LEU A 181 8.33 -7.14 17.83
CA LEU A 181 9.67 -6.88 18.33
C LEU A 181 9.66 -6.01 19.61
N GLU A 182 10.82 -5.80 20.21
CA GLU A 182 10.95 -4.86 21.34
C GLU A 182 10.81 -3.42 20.87
N PRO A 183 10.12 -2.57 21.65
CA PRO A 183 9.95 -1.16 21.32
C PRO A 183 11.28 -0.39 21.25
N SER A 184 11.36 0.54 20.31
CA SER A 184 12.45 1.52 20.18
C SER A 184 13.85 0.90 20.14
N ARG A 185 13.99 -0.27 19.51
CA ARG A 185 15.26 -0.99 19.35
C ARG A 185 15.73 -1.01 17.90
N PRO A 186 17.03 -1.07 17.66
CA PRO A 186 17.59 -1.25 16.33
C PRO A 186 17.53 -2.73 15.91
N TYR A 187 17.23 -2.94 14.63
CA TYR A 187 17.18 -4.25 13.99
C TYR A 187 17.70 -4.19 12.57
N VAL A 188 18.00 -5.36 12.01
CA VAL A 188 18.42 -5.54 10.61
C VAL A 188 17.56 -6.63 9.99
N LEU A 189 16.91 -6.32 8.87
CA LEU A 189 16.35 -7.29 7.96
C LEU A 189 17.48 -7.81 7.08
N ALA A 190 17.66 -9.13 7.01
CA ALA A 190 18.75 -9.76 6.27
C ALA A 190 18.28 -11.03 5.54
N LEU A 191 19.10 -11.47 4.59
CA LEU A 191 19.02 -12.80 4.00
C LEU A 191 19.97 -13.75 4.74
N SER A 192 19.51 -14.97 4.98
CA SER A 192 20.30 -16.07 5.53
C SER A 192 20.43 -17.18 4.51
N HIS A 193 21.55 -17.88 4.51
CA HIS A 193 21.78 -19.06 3.68
C HIS A 193 21.01 -20.31 4.15
N ARG A 194 20.46 -20.28 5.35
CA ARG A 194 19.77 -21.43 5.95
C ARG A 194 18.39 -21.02 6.48
N ALA A 195 17.44 -21.93 6.41
CA ALA A 195 16.08 -21.72 6.86
C ALA A 195 15.99 -21.46 8.39
N ASP A 196 16.95 -21.97 9.16
CA ASP A 196 17.05 -21.73 10.61
C ASP A 196 17.71 -20.39 10.96
N GLY A 197 18.04 -19.58 9.94
CA GLY A 197 18.73 -18.30 10.09
C GLY A 197 20.24 -18.41 10.17
N GLY A 198 20.81 -19.62 10.15
CA GLY A 198 22.25 -19.84 10.21
C GLY A 198 22.98 -19.56 8.90
N GLY A 199 24.32 -19.64 8.97
CA GLY A 199 25.20 -19.44 7.81
C GLY A 199 25.56 -17.96 7.58
N VAL A 200 25.95 -17.62 6.36
CA VAL A 200 26.29 -16.25 6.00
C VAL A 200 25.01 -15.40 5.97
N LEU A 201 25.13 -14.19 6.49
CA LEU A 201 24.05 -13.21 6.56
C LEU A 201 24.34 -12.05 5.61
N GLU A 202 23.34 -11.69 4.81
CA GLU A 202 23.42 -10.59 3.85
C GLU A 202 22.41 -9.49 4.29
N PRO A 203 22.88 -8.40 4.94
CA PRO A 203 21.98 -7.32 5.38
C PRO A 203 21.28 -6.66 4.19
N LEU A 204 19.95 -6.48 4.31
CA LEU A 204 19.13 -5.78 3.33
C LEU A 204 18.77 -4.37 3.78
N SER A 205 18.28 -4.23 5.00
CA SER A 205 17.80 -2.94 5.52
C SER A 205 17.95 -2.88 7.03
N ALA A 206 18.47 -1.75 7.52
CA ALA A 206 18.52 -1.45 8.95
C ALA A 206 17.29 -0.60 9.33
N PHE A 207 16.69 -0.88 10.47
CA PHE A 207 15.54 -0.13 10.94
C PHE A 207 15.49 -0.03 12.46
N ARG A 208 14.62 0.82 12.95
CA ARG A 208 14.30 0.94 14.37
C ARG A 208 12.80 0.78 14.55
N THR A 209 12.40 -0.01 15.51
CA THR A 209 11.00 -0.16 15.88
C THR A 209 10.45 1.11 16.53
N ASN A 210 9.18 1.38 16.34
CA ASN A 210 8.42 2.39 17.04
C ASN A 210 8.10 1.94 18.48
N PRO A 211 7.45 2.77 19.32
CA PRO A 211 7.09 2.39 20.68
C PRO A 211 6.15 1.17 20.80
N ALA A 212 5.49 0.77 19.71
CA ALA A 212 4.69 -0.46 19.69
C ALA A 212 5.46 -1.72 19.28
N GLY A 213 6.77 -1.61 19.03
CA GLY A 213 7.59 -2.73 18.56
C GLY A 213 7.37 -3.10 17.10
N ALA A 214 6.94 -2.13 16.28
CA ALA A 214 6.63 -2.30 14.87
C ALA A 214 7.44 -1.35 13.97
N ALA A 215 7.58 -1.69 12.68
CA ALA A 215 8.19 -0.83 11.66
C ALA A 215 7.71 -1.23 10.27
N ILE A 216 7.70 -0.29 9.32
CA ILE A 216 7.65 -0.57 7.89
C ILE A 216 9.09 -0.54 7.37
N VAL A 217 9.49 -1.60 6.68
CA VAL A 217 10.87 -1.79 6.21
C VAL A 217 10.86 -2.12 4.74
N ASN A 218 11.61 -1.35 3.96
CA ASN A 218 11.74 -1.54 2.52
C ASN A 218 13.15 -1.99 2.16
N ALA A 219 13.25 -2.84 1.13
CA ALA A 219 14.51 -3.22 0.50
C ALA A 219 14.31 -3.38 -1.01
N VAL A 220 15.38 -3.15 -1.78
CA VAL A 220 15.38 -3.23 -3.24
C VAL A 220 16.54 -4.13 -3.68
N GLY A 221 16.29 -4.99 -4.66
CA GLY A 221 17.34 -5.85 -5.23
C GLY A 221 16.78 -7.13 -5.86
N PRO A 222 17.62 -8.13 -6.11
CA PRO A 222 17.21 -9.43 -6.65
C PRO A 222 16.64 -10.38 -5.57
N ILE A 223 15.87 -9.87 -4.64
CA ILE A 223 15.45 -10.55 -3.40
C ILE A 223 14.57 -11.77 -3.71
N ARG A 224 13.58 -11.59 -4.62
CA ARG A 224 12.63 -12.65 -4.96
C ARG A 224 13.32 -13.85 -5.61
N GLN A 225 14.27 -13.60 -6.49
CA GLN A 225 15.01 -14.65 -7.18
C GLN A 225 15.77 -15.52 -6.16
N LEU A 226 16.34 -14.89 -5.14
CA LEU A 226 17.05 -15.60 -4.08
C LEU A 226 16.09 -16.36 -3.15
N LEU A 227 14.97 -15.79 -2.78
CA LEU A 227 13.99 -16.41 -1.88
C LEU A 227 13.23 -17.57 -2.53
N ARG A 228 13.09 -17.56 -3.86
CA ARG A 228 12.40 -18.59 -4.65
C ARG A 228 13.32 -19.48 -5.45
N ALA A 229 14.63 -19.33 -5.34
CA ALA A 229 15.56 -20.16 -6.07
C ALA A 229 15.30 -21.66 -5.80
N GLU A 230 15.18 -22.44 -6.86
CA GLU A 230 15.04 -23.90 -6.77
C GLU A 230 16.35 -24.53 -6.31
N ASP A 231 17.47 -23.95 -6.72
CA ASP A 231 18.80 -24.35 -6.26
C ASP A 231 19.00 -23.96 -4.80
N ARG A 232 19.21 -24.97 -3.96
CA ARG A 232 19.44 -24.79 -2.52
C ARG A 232 20.67 -23.95 -2.20
N VAL A 233 21.65 -23.89 -3.07
CA VAL A 233 22.88 -23.10 -2.87
C VAL A 233 22.58 -21.61 -3.06
N GLN A 234 21.73 -21.28 -4.00
CA GLN A 234 21.32 -19.90 -4.26
C GLN A 234 20.17 -19.43 -3.38
N ARG A 235 19.37 -20.36 -2.86
CA ARG A 235 18.21 -20.02 -2.04
C ARG A 235 18.60 -19.31 -0.75
N ARG A 236 17.87 -18.26 -0.44
CA ARG A 236 18.00 -17.47 0.80
C ARG A 236 16.70 -17.50 1.57
N TYR A 237 16.79 -17.11 2.84
CA TYR A 237 15.66 -17.03 3.75
C TYR A 237 15.70 -15.69 4.47
N LEU A 238 14.56 -15.06 4.65
CA LEU A 238 14.46 -13.80 5.38
C LEU A 238 14.59 -14.03 6.88
N VAL A 239 15.35 -13.16 7.51
CA VAL A 239 15.53 -13.12 8.97
C VAL A 239 15.53 -11.68 9.47
N ILE A 240 15.10 -11.48 10.71
CA ILE A 240 15.30 -10.22 11.43
C ILE A 240 16.26 -10.49 12.59
N MET A 241 17.26 -9.63 12.69
CA MET A 241 18.28 -9.68 13.73
C MET A 241 18.21 -8.45 14.60
N SER A 242 18.48 -8.59 15.88
CA SER A 242 18.70 -7.46 16.76
C SER A 242 20.05 -6.78 16.45
N GLY A 243 20.17 -5.49 16.77
CA GLY A 243 21.41 -4.73 16.58
C GLY A 243 21.45 -3.87 15.33
N THR A 244 22.65 -3.54 14.88
CA THR A 244 22.94 -2.67 13.73
C THR A 244 23.74 -3.44 12.67
N PRO A 245 23.87 -2.94 11.43
CA PRO A 245 24.68 -3.60 10.41
C PRO A 245 26.16 -3.78 10.83
N ALA A 246 26.68 -2.88 11.64
CA ALA A 246 28.06 -2.97 12.16
C ALA A 246 28.20 -3.98 13.32
N GLN A 247 27.11 -4.29 14.01
CA GLN A 247 27.10 -5.21 15.14
C GLN A 247 25.78 -5.96 15.17
N LEU A 248 25.72 -7.06 14.43
CA LEU A 248 24.59 -7.96 14.39
C LEU A 248 24.49 -8.76 15.69
N GLY A 249 23.31 -8.79 16.27
CA GLY A 249 22.99 -9.57 17.47
C GLY A 249 22.30 -10.89 17.15
N ALA A 250 21.40 -11.31 18.02
CA ALA A 250 20.66 -12.55 17.86
C ALA A 250 19.59 -12.45 16.76
N ILE A 251 19.31 -13.57 16.11
CA ILE A 251 18.15 -13.74 15.22
C ILE A 251 16.90 -13.75 16.09
N VAL A 252 15.95 -12.86 15.81
CA VAL A 252 14.71 -12.70 16.56
C VAL A 252 13.48 -13.19 15.80
N GLN A 253 13.51 -13.11 14.46
CA GLN A 253 12.48 -13.68 13.61
C GLN A 253 13.11 -14.38 12.41
N ILE A 254 12.46 -15.45 11.95
CA ILE A 254 12.83 -16.25 10.78
C ILE A 254 11.63 -16.41 9.85
N GLN A 255 11.90 -16.62 8.57
CA GLN A 255 10.86 -16.93 7.60
C GLN A 255 10.18 -18.25 7.94
N ALA A 256 8.83 -18.22 8.02
CA ALA A 256 8.05 -19.43 8.17
C ALA A 256 8.22 -20.35 6.94
N PRO A 257 8.14 -21.67 7.11
CA PRO A 257 8.03 -22.60 5.98
C PRO A 257 6.87 -22.19 5.07
N LEU A 258 7.10 -22.29 3.76
CA LEU A 258 6.07 -22.09 2.72
C LEU A 258 5.11 -23.27 2.69
#